data_ee8fb6e8e1400eafbb3b8aba59f726e7
#
_entry.id   ee8fb6e8e1400eafbb3b8aba59f726e7
#
_cell.length_a   1.000
_cell.length_b   1.000
_cell.length_c   1.000
_cell.angle_alpha   90.00
_cell.angle_beta   90.00
_cell.angle_gamma   90.00
#
_symmetry.space_group_name_H-M   'P 1'
#
loop_
_entity.id
_entity.type
_entity.pdbx_description
1 polymer ?
#
loop_
_entity_poly.entity_id
_entity_poly.type
_entity_poly.pdbx_seq_one_letter_code
_entity_poly.pdbx_strand_id
1 'polypeptide(L)'
;MFGNTQQPVDVMVQTGHLFAPLPDVIRDDMAFIDRLHFYLPGWEIPKMRNEHFTDHYGFVVDYLAEALKELRRHNFTETIDRHFSLGSHLNARDRKAVRRSVSGLVKILHTHG
;
A
#
# COMPACT_ATOMS: atom_id res chain seq x y z
N MET A 1 -0.98 8.67 4.14
CA MET A 1 -2.22 9.38 4.49
C MET A 1 -3.06 8.45 5.33
N PHE A 2 -3.65 8.93 6.43
CA PHE A 2 -4.54 8.17 7.33
C PHE A 2 -5.87 8.91 7.40
N GLY A 3 -6.96 8.19 7.53
CA GLY A 3 -8.27 8.78 7.70
C GLY A 3 -9.26 7.79 8.29
N ASN A 4 -10.34 8.31 8.82
CA ASN A 4 -11.48 7.53 9.28
C ASN A 4 -12.62 7.69 8.28
N THR A 5 -13.46 6.66 8.17
CA THR A 5 -14.71 6.75 7.43
C THR A 5 -15.73 7.55 8.25
N GLN A 6 -16.59 8.32 7.57
CA GLN A 6 -17.63 9.10 8.22
C GLN A 6 -18.77 8.24 8.78
N GLN A 7 -18.95 7.06 8.23
CA GLN A 7 -19.97 6.09 8.61
C GLN A 7 -19.35 4.69 8.69
N PRO A 8 -20.05 3.69 9.25
CA PRO A 8 -19.61 2.30 9.20
C PRO A 8 -19.25 1.87 7.78
N VAL A 9 -18.20 1.04 7.68
CA VAL A 9 -17.60 0.69 6.39
C VAL A 9 -18.57 -0.02 5.44
N ASP A 10 -19.39 -0.92 5.98
CA ASP A 10 -20.44 -1.62 5.24
C ASP A 10 -21.41 -0.63 4.57
N VAL A 11 -21.77 0.44 5.26
CA VAL A 11 -22.60 1.52 4.71
C VAL A 11 -21.83 2.31 3.65
N MET A 12 -20.57 2.66 3.91
CA MET A 12 -19.74 3.41 2.97
C MET A 12 -19.47 2.65 1.67
N VAL A 13 -19.30 1.34 1.74
CA VAL A 13 -19.11 0.49 0.55
C VAL A 13 -20.36 0.43 -0.31
N GLN A 14 -21.53 0.44 0.32
CA GLN A 14 -22.82 0.32 -0.39
C GLN A 14 -23.36 1.65 -0.94
N THR A 15 -23.12 2.75 -0.23
CA THR A 15 -23.79 4.01 -0.50
C THR A 15 -22.84 5.15 -0.89
N GLY A 16 -21.57 5.00 -0.65
CA GLY A 16 -20.61 6.08 -0.81
C GLY A 16 -19.29 5.65 -1.42
N HIS A 17 -18.42 6.62 -1.54
CA HIS A 17 -17.06 6.46 -2.01
C HIS A 17 -16.12 6.39 -0.81
N LEU A 18 -15.21 5.42 -0.76
CA LEU A 18 -14.23 5.27 0.35
C LEU A 18 -13.34 6.50 0.54
N PHE A 19 -13.22 7.33 -0.47
CA PHE A 19 -12.52 8.61 -0.42
C PHE A 19 -13.42 9.81 -0.06
N ALA A 20 -14.70 9.57 0.24
CA ALA A 20 -15.64 10.64 0.62
C ALA A 20 -15.17 11.55 1.78
N PRO A 21 -14.38 11.05 2.78
CA PRO A 21 -13.83 11.92 3.82
C PRO A 21 -12.76 12.90 3.36
N LEU A 22 -12.24 12.75 2.14
CA LEU A 22 -11.27 13.69 1.59
C LEU A 22 -11.95 15.00 1.17
N PRO A 23 -11.23 16.14 1.26
CA PRO A 23 -11.72 17.40 0.68
C PRO A 23 -12.05 17.23 -0.81
N ASP A 24 -13.10 17.89 -1.28
CA ASP A 24 -13.60 17.78 -2.65
C ASP A 24 -12.50 18.00 -3.70
N VAL A 25 -11.66 19.00 -3.47
CA VAL A 25 -10.52 19.34 -4.36
C VAL A 25 -9.57 18.16 -4.59
N ILE A 26 -9.41 17.27 -3.59
CA ILE A 26 -8.53 16.10 -3.65
C ILE A 26 -9.30 14.87 -4.09
N ARG A 27 -10.51 14.70 -3.60
CA ARG A 27 -11.37 13.56 -3.90
C ARG A 27 -11.72 13.47 -5.37
N ASP A 28 -11.97 14.62 -6.00
CA ASP A 28 -12.40 14.72 -7.39
C ASP A 28 -11.21 14.86 -8.37
N ASP A 29 -9.98 14.96 -7.84
CA ASP A 29 -8.76 14.97 -8.63
C ASP A 29 -8.29 13.54 -8.96
N MET A 30 -8.68 13.04 -10.12
CA MET A 30 -8.23 11.73 -10.61
C MET A 30 -6.72 11.61 -10.69
N ALA A 31 -6.01 12.70 -10.98
CA ALA A 31 -4.55 12.68 -11.02
C ALA A 31 -3.93 12.49 -9.63
N PHE A 32 -4.59 12.94 -8.59
CA PHE A 32 -4.19 12.67 -7.21
C PHE A 32 -4.48 11.22 -6.83
N ILE A 33 -5.69 10.73 -7.10
CA ILE A 33 -6.11 9.35 -6.79
C ILE A 33 -5.20 8.33 -7.47
N ASP A 34 -4.87 8.52 -8.75
CA ASP A 34 -3.95 7.65 -9.50
C ASP A 34 -2.53 7.55 -8.91
N ARG A 35 -2.16 8.46 -8.03
CA ARG A 35 -0.87 8.42 -7.31
C ARG A 35 -0.93 7.60 -6.02
N LEU A 36 -2.12 7.24 -5.57
CA LEU A 36 -2.32 6.36 -4.43
C LEU A 36 -2.16 4.91 -4.92
N HIS A 37 -0.98 4.33 -4.72
CA HIS A 37 -0.64 3.02 -5.25
C HIS A 37 -1.15 1.85 -4.40
N PHE A 38 -1.61 2.12 -3.19
CA PHE A 38 -2.08 1.11 -2.27
C PHE A 38 -3.15 1.68 -1.33
N TYR A 39 -4.16 0.89 -1.06
CA TYR A 39 -5.19 1.17 -0.06
C TYR A 39 -5.18 0.05 0.97
N LEU A 40 -4.90 0.40 2.24
CA LEU A 40 -4.95 -0.54 3.34
C LEU A 40 -6.27 -0.38 4.10
N PRO A 41 -7.17 -1.36 4.04
CA PRO A 41 -8.43 -1.32 4.76
C PRO A 41 -8.19 -1.53 6.26
N GLY A 42 -8.12 -0.42 7.01
CA GLY A 42 -7.82 -0.45 8.44
C GLY A 42 -8.84 -1.23 9.27
N TRP A 43 -10.04 -1.41 8.78
CA TRP A 43 -11.08 -2.21 9.45
C TRP A 43 -10.85 -3.72 9.38
N GLU A 44 -10.03 -4.20 8.45
CA GLU A 44 -9.61 -5.61 8.37
C GLU A 44 -8.46 -5.93 9.30
N ILE A 45 -7.79 -4.90 9.83
CA ILE A 45 -6.71 -5.08 10.79
C ILE A 45 -7.33 -5.40 12.17
N PRO A 46 -6.93 -6.49 12.82
CA PRO A 46 -7.42 -6.83 14.15
C PRO A 46 -7.17 -5.69 15.15
N LYS A 47 -8.17 -5.38 15.97
CA LYS A 47 -7.98 -4.41 17.06
C LYS A 47 -6.90 -4.91 18.00
N MET A 48 -6.07 -3.98 18.49
CA MET A 48 -5.06 -4.29 19.49
C MET A 48 -5.70 -4.91 20.74
N ARG A 49 -5.16 -6.03 21.18
CA ARG A 49 -5.55 -6.76 22.39
C ARG A 49 -4.31 -7.05 23.22
N ASN A 50 -4.48 -7.37 24.50
CA ASN A 50 -3.36 -7.68 25.39
C ASN A 50 -2.50 -8.85 24.89
N GLU A 51 -3.10 -9.83 24.22
CA GLU A 51 -2.43 -10.97 23.60
C GLU A 51 -1.48 -10.62 22.44
N HIS A 52 -1.59 -9.41 21.89
CA HIS A 52 -0.68 -8.92 20.85
C HIS A 52 0.61 -8.32 21.42
N PHE A 53 0.68 -8.12 22.72
CA PHE A 53 1.91 -7.70 23.38
C PHE A 53 2.71 -8.93 23.80
N THR A 54 4.02 -8.86 23.62
CA THR A 54 4.93 -9.93 23.98
C THR A 54 5.84 -9.49 25.10
N ASP A 55 6.18 -10.41 26.00
CA ASP A 55 7.20 -10.23 27.02
C ASP A 55 8.61 -10.58 26.50
N HIS A 56 8.70 -11.02 25.25
CA HIS A 56 9.96 -11.34 24.58
C HIS A 56 10.58 -10.12 23.92
N TYR A 57 11.86 -10.22 23.60
CA TYR A 57 12.55 -9.19 22.84
C TYR A 57 11.88 -8.99 21.49
N GLY A 58 11.55 -7.74 21.18
CA GLY A 58 10.97 -7.34 19.91
C GLY A 58 12.03 -6.89 18.91
N PHE A 59 11.62 -6.79 17.65
CA PHE A 59 12.46 -6.24 16.61
C PHE A 59 12.59 -4.73 16.79
N VAL A 60 13.79 -4.20 16.72
CA VAL A 60 14.05 -2.76 16.87
C VAL A 60 13.49 -2.04 15.63
N VAL A 61 12.50 -1.18 15.83
CA VAL A 61 11.79 -0.46 14.75
C VAL A 61 12.74 0.42 13.93
N ASP A 62 13.72 1.05 14.59
CA ASP A 62 14.71 1.89 13.91
C ASP A 62 15.58 1.06 12.95
N TYR A 63 15.96 -0.15 13.34
CA TYR A 63 16.67 -1.07 12.45
C TYR A 63 15.81 -1.47 11.25
N LEU A 64 14.54 -1.77 11.48
CA LEU A 64 13.60 -2.08 10.40
C LEU A 64 13.46 -0.90 9.43
N ALA A 65 13.37 0.32 9.96
CA ALA A 65 13.29 1.53 9.16
C ALA A 65 14.53 1.71 8.27
N GLU A 66 15.73 1.52 8.81
CA GLU A 66 16.97 1.62 8.03
C GLU A 66 17.10 0.48 7.00
N ALA A 67 16.70 -0.74 7.35
CA ALA A 67 16.66 -1.86 6.40
C ALA A 67 15.71 -1.57 5.22
N LEU A 68 14.51 -1.07 5.50
CA LEU A 68 13.56 -0.69 4.46
C LEU A 68 14.05 0.48 3.61
N LYS A 69 14.78 1.41 4.22
CA LYS A 69 15.41 2.53 3.51
C LYS A 69 16.51 2.05 2.57
N GLU A 70 17.33 1.09 2.99
CA GLU A 70 18.35 0.50 2.13
C GLU A 70 17.72 -0.27 0.97
N LEU A 71 16.67 -1.05 1.23
CA LEU A 71 15.91 -1.76 0.18
C LEU A 71 15.34 -0.81 -0.90
N ARG A 72 15.15 0.47 -0.63
CA ARG A 72 14.73 1.45 -1.64
C ARG A 72 15.76 1.64 -2.76
N ARG A 73 17.04 1.38 -2.50
CA ARG A 73 18.12 1.52 -3.50
C ARG A 73 18.06 0.41 -4.55
N HIS A 74 17.48 -0.73 -4.21
CA HIS A 74 17.32 -1.84 -5.13
C HIS A 74 16.05 -1.67 -5.96
N ASN A 75 16.14 -1.92 -7.26
CA ASN A 75 15.02 -1.81 -8.17
C ASN A 75 14.81 -3.13 -8.91
N PHE A 76 13.65 -3.75 -8.67
CA PHE A 76 13.25 -5.02 -9.30
C PHE A 76 12.17 -4.83 -10.37
N THR A 77 11.95 -3.61 -10.85
CA THR A 77 10.92 -3.37 -11.88
C THR A 77 11.24 -4.07 -13.20
N GLU A 78 12.52 -4.20 -13.55
CA GLU A 78 12.95 -4.92 -14.76
C GLU A 78 12.70 -6.43 -14.67
N THR A 79 12.76 -6.99 -13.47
CA THR A 79 12.46 -8.41 -13.26
C THR A 79 11.01 -8.73 -13.63
N ILE A 80 10.10 -7.81 -13.35
CA ILE A 80 8.69 -7.96 -13.70
C ILE A 80 8.54 -8.01 -15.22
N ASP A 81 9.19 -7.10 -15.93
CA ASP A 81 9.09 -6.98 -17.38
C ASP A 81 9.66 -8.21 -18.13
N ARG A 82 10.56 -8.97 -17.48
CA ARG A 82 11.11 -10.22 -18.03
C ARG A 82 10.15 -11.40 -17.91
N HIS A 83 9.31 -11.41 -16.88
CA HIS A 83 8.46 -12.56 -16.56
C HIS A 83 6.98 -12.32 -16.85
N PHE A 84 6.55 -11.05 -16.92
CA PHE A 84 5.15 -10.67 -17.06
C PHE A 84 4.98 -9.56 -18.09
N SER A 85 3.94 -9.66 -18.89
CA SER A 85 3.47 -8.56 -19.72
C SER A 85 2.25 -7.92 -19.07
N LEU A 86 2.30 -6.61 -18.89
CA LEU A 86 1.16 -5.85 -18.35
C LEU A 86 0.11 -5.65 -19.43
N GLY A 87 -1.16 -5.81 -19.06
CA GLY A 87 -2.28 -5.65 -19.97
C GLY A 87 -2.29 -4.31 -20.71
N SER A 88 -2.74 -4.32 -21.95
CA SER A 88 -2.77 -3.12 -22.82
C SER A 88 -3.78 -2.06 -22.36
N HIS A 89 -4.77 -2.45 -21.54
CA HIS A 89 -5.77 -1.55 -20.95
C HIS A 89 -5.23 -0.65 -19.83
N LEU A 90 -4.05 -0.97 -19.30
CA LEU A 90 -3.43 -0.16 -18.24
C LEU A 90 -2.81 1.10 -18.82
N ASN A 91 -3.14 2.25 -18.23
CA ASN A 91 -2.48 3.51 -18.55
C ASN A 91 -1.05 3.57 -17.94
N ALA A 92 -0.29 4.61 -18.26
CA ALA A 92 1.09 4.76 -17.81
C ALA A 92 1.22 4.85 -16.27
N ARG A 93 0.22 5.43 -15.60
CA ARG A 93 0.20 5.57 -14.13
C ARG A 93 -0.08 4.23 -13.47
N ASP A 94 -1.05 3.48 -13.98
CA ASP A 94 -1.38 2.13 -13.50
C ASP A 94 -0.18 1.19 -13.64
N ARG A 95 0.47 1.20 -14.79
CA ARG A 95 1.70 0.41 -15.02
C ARG A 95 2.79 0.74 -14.01
N LYS A 96 2.98 2.04 -13.74
CA LYS A 96 3.95 2.50 -12.74
C LYS A 96 3.57 2.04 -11.33
N ALA A 97 2.29 2.10 -10.97
CA ALA A 97 1.79 1.65 -9.68
C ALA A 97 2.02 0.16 -9.49
N VAL A 98 1.61 -0.67 -10.46
CA VAL A 98 1.81 -2.13 -10.42
C VAL A 98 3.29 -2.48 -10.31
N ARG A 99 4.15 -1.91 -11.15
CA ARG A 99 5.60 -2.18 -11.12
C ARG A 99 6.22 -1.84 -9.76
N ARG A 100 5.86 -0.70 -9.17
CA ARG A 100 6.38 -0.30 -7.86
C ARG A 100 5.88 -1.19 -6.74
N SER A 101 4.61 -1.55 -6.76
CA SER A 101 4.02 -2.43 -5.75
C SER A 101 4.63 -3.81 -5.78
N VAL A 102 4.76 -4.41 -6.96
CA VAL A 102 5.38 -5.73 -7.12
C VAL A 102 6.87 -5.68 -6.77
N SER A 103 7.61 -4.66 -7.21
CA SER A 103 9.02 -4.48 -6.82
C SER A 103 9.17 -4.37 -5.29
N GLY A 104 8.25 -3.68 -4.61
CA GLY A 104 8.23 -3.59 -3.15
C GLY A 104 7.99 -4.95 -2.48
N LEU A 105 7.02 -5.72 -2.97
CA LEU A 105 6.70 -7.04 -2.46
C LEU A 105 7.85 -8.04 -2.67
N VAL A 106 8.46 -8.04 -3.85
CA VAL A 106 9.63 -8.89 -4.13
C VAL A 106 10.76 -8.61 -3.15
N LYS A 107 11.05 -7.35 -2.84
CA LYS A 107 12.08 -6.98 -1.86
C LYS A 107 11.82 -7.52 -0.45
N ILE A 108 10.54 -7.56 -0.05
CA ILE A 108 10.16 -8.01 1.29
C ILE A 108 10.13 -9.55 1.36
N LEU A 109 9.62 -10.20 0.32
CA LEU A 109 9.41 -11.64 0.30
C LEU A 109 10.64 -12.44 -0.16
N HIS A 110 11.47 -11.86 -1.00
CA HIS A 110 12.65 -12.50 -1.61
C HIS A 110 13.89 -11.62 -1.41
N THR A 111 14.36 -11.56 -0.16
CA THR A 111 15.54 -10.78 0.22
C THR A 111 16.85 -11.39 -0.28
N HIS A 112 16.81 -12.64 -0.70
CA HIS A 112 17.95 -13.37 -1.31
C HIS A 112 17.60 -13.61 -2.78
N GLY A 113 17.94 -12.64 -3.61
CA GLY A 113 17.76 -12.74 -5.06
C GLY A 113 18.70 -13.72 -5.72
#